data_6cd3cef19f0996779358afeed1ce0fa5
#
_entry.id   6cd3cef19f0996779358afeed1ce0fa5
#
_cell.length_a   1.000
_cell.length_b   1.000
_cell.length_c   1.000
_cell.angle_alpha   90.00
_cell.angle_beta   90.00
_cell.angle_gamma   90.00
#
_symmetry.space_group_name_H-M   'P 1'
#
loop_
_entity.id
_entity.type
_entity.pdbx_description
1 polymer ?
#
loop_
_entity_poly.entity_id
_entity_poly.type
_entity_poly.pdbx_seq_one_letter_code
_entity_poly.pdbx_strand_id
1 'polypeptide(L)'
;VWLDPLSLDPARRSAKVTREIADQLAKLAKSLEAAGHSPQLVSSFLMRALFTMFAEDVGLLPERGFTALLQRLKNKPDTFAPMLEHLWQTMNSGGFSPILESTLLKFNGGLFAEASAIALDRDQMELLLKASEADWRYVEPAIFGTLLERALNPRERHKLGAHYTPRAYVERLVLPTVIEPLRAEWKEVQAAALTYESLGKHKEAVEE
;
A
#
# COMPACT_ATOMS: atom_id res chain seq x y z
N VAL A 1 -20.64 20.75 21.31
CA VAL A 1 -19.27 20.37 20.96
C VAL A 1 -19.08 20.66 19.48
N TRP A 2 -18.44 21.77 19.15
CA TRP A 2 -18.12 22.13 17.78
C TRP A 2 -16.99 21.22 17.35
N LEU A 3 -17.24 20.37 16.33
CA LEU A 3 -16.22 19.55 15.71
C LEU A 3 -15.15 20.48 15.11
N ASP A 4 -13.88 20.25 15.45
CA ASP A 4 -12.76 20.93 14.80
C ASP A 4 -12.83 20.62 13.29
N PRO A 5 -13.05 21.61 12.40
CA PRO A 5 -13.16 21.38 10.96
C PRO A 5 -11.90 20.72 10.38
N LEU A 6 -10.74 20.93 11.02
CA LEU A 6 -9.47 20.35 10.63
C LEU A 6 -9.37 18.85 10.97
N SER A 7 -10.24 18.33 11.85
CA SER A 7 -10.33 16.88 12.14
C SER A 7 -10.95 16.08 10.98
N LEU A 8 -11.66 16.77 10.08
CA LEU A 8 -12.29 16.20 8.89
C LEU A 8 -11.37 16.28 7.65
N ASP A 9 -10.20 16.89 7.77
CA ASP A 9 -9.23 16.99 6.68
C ASP A 9 -8.69 15.58 6.30
N PRO A 10 -8.98 15.09 5.08
CA PRO A 10 -8.54 13.76 4.65
C PRO A 10 -7.02 13.58 4.71
N ALA A 11 -6.25 14.65 4.44
CA ALA A 11 -4.79 14.60 4.48
C ALA A 11 -4.26 14.39 5.91
N ARG A 12 -4.86 15.05 6.90
CA ARG A 12 -4.50 14.84 8.31
C ARG A 12 -4.88 13.45 8.80
N ARG A 13 -6.03 12.94 8.37
CA ARG A 13 -6.47 11.58 8.69
C ARG A 13 -5.51 10.57 8.10
N SER A 14 -5.14 10.72 6.83
CA SER A 14 -4.17 9.88 6.13
C SER A 14 -2.81 9.88 6.84
N ALA A 15 -2.27 11.06 7.15
CA ALA A 15 -0.99 11.18 7.85
C ALA A 15 -1.02 10.54 9.26
N LYS A 16 -2.15 10.65 10.00
CA LYS A 16 -2.30 10.04 11.31
C LYS A 16 -2.32 8.51 11.21
N VAL A 17 -3.17 7.96 10.35
CA VAL A 17 -3.29 6.49 10.13
C VAL A 17 -1.95 5.92 9.68
N THR A 18 -1.30 6.55 8.70
CA THR A 18 0.02 6.11 8.21
C THR A 18 1.07 6.10 9.33
N ARG A 19 1.09 7.09 10.20
CA ARG A 19 2.03 7.14 11.33
C ARG A 19 1.76 6.04 12.34
N GLU A 20 0.51 5.80 12.72
CA GLU A 20 0.12 4.73 13.65
C GLU A 20 0.54 3.35 13.14
N ILE A 21 0.31 3.07 11.86
CA ILE A 21 0.74 1.82 11.21
C ILE A 21 2.26 1.74 11.18
N ALA A 22 2.95 2.82 10.78
CA ALA A 22 4.41 2.85 10.73
C ALA A 22 5.03 2.55 12.09
N ASP A 23 4.46 3.06 13.19
CA ASP A 23 4.90 2.78 14.55
C ASP A 23 4.72 1.29 14.94
N GLN A 24 3.60 0.68 14.57
CA GLN A 24 3.37 -0.76 14.83
C GLN A 24 4.37 -1.62 14.04
N LEU A 25 4.53 -1.32 12.75
CA LEU A 25 5.47 -2.05 11.90
C LEU A 25 6.94 -1.85 12.30
N ALA A 26 7.31 -0.66 12.76
CA ALA A 26 8.65 -0.40 13.27
C ALA A 26 8.95 -1.18 14.56
N LYS A 27 7.98 -1.30 15.47
CA LYS A 27 8.08 -2.14 16.68
C LYS A 27 8.23 -3.61 16.31
N LEU A 28 7.42 -4.09 15.37
CA LEU A 28 7.48 -5.47 14.86
C LEU A 28 8.84 -5.74 14.20
N ALA A 29 9.30 -4.85 13.31
CA ALA A 29 10.61 -4.97 12.67
C ALA A 29 11.74 -5.08 13.68
N LYS A 30 11.77 -4.18 14.67
CA LYS A 30 12.77 -4.17 15.73
C LYS A 30 12.75 -5.46 16.57
N SER A 31 11.56 -5.99 16.87
CA SER A 31 11.41 -7.25 17.60
C SER A 31 11.95 -8.44 16.80
N LEU A 32 11.66 -8.50 15.49
CA LEU A 32 12.15 -9.56 14.60
C LEU A 32 13.67 -9.50 14.40
N GLU A 33 14.24 -8.30 14.24
CA GLU A 33 15.68 -8.10 14.16
C GLU A 33 16.38 -8.51 15.48
N ALA A 34 15.78 -8.18 16.62
CA ALA A 34 16.27 -8.61 17.93
C ALA A 34 16.20 -10.13 18.14
N ALA A 35 15.27 -10.83 17.48
CA ALA A 35 15.17 -12.29 17.43
C ALA A 35 16.21 -12.94 16.48
N GLY A 36 17.05 -12.14 15.83
CA GLY A 36 18.16 -12.62 14.99
C GLY A 36 17.85 -12.72 13.49
N HIS A 37 16.69 -12.24 13.04
CA HIS A 37 16.39 -12.19 11.60
C HIS A 37 17.13 -11.04 10.91
N SER A 38 17.60 -11.28 9.68
CA SER A 38 18.29 -10.23 8.92
C SER A 38 17.31 -9.08 8.54
N PRO A 39 17.80 -7.83 8.50
CA PRO A 39 16.95 -6.69 8.11
C PRO A 39 16.28 -6.85 6.75
N GLN A 40 16.96 -7.50 5.80
CA GLN A 40 16.43 -7.77 4.46
C GLN A 40 15.24 -8.74 4.51
N LEU A 41 15.36 -9.84 5.29
CA LEU A 41 14.27 -10.80 5.46
C LEU A 41 13.06 -10.15 6.14
N VAL A 42 13.30 -9.39 7.22
CA VAL A 42 12.26 -8.67 7.95
C VAL A 42 11.54 -7.67 7.03
N SER A 43 12.27 -6.88 6.29
CA SER A 43 11.69 -5.89 5.38
C SER A 43 10.88 -6.55 4.26
N SER A 44 11.37 -7.63 3.66
CA SER A 44 10.66 -8.39 2.62
C SER A 44 9.38 -9.03 3.16
N PHE A 45 9.43 -9.58 4.36
CA PHE A 45 8.26 -10.10 5.06
C PHE A 45 7.21 -9.01 5.31
N LEU A 46 7.62 -7.89 5.90
CA LEU A 46 6.74 -6.76 6.20
C LEU A 46 6.14 -6.15 4.94
N MET A 47 6.90 -6.03 3.86
CA MET A 47 6.36 -5.54 2.57
C MET A 47 5.25 -6.44 2.03
N ARG A 48 5.42 -7.76 2.07
CA ARG A 48 4.38 -8.71 1.64
C ARG A 48 3.15 -8.62 2.52
N ALA A 49 3.33 -8.59 3.84
CA ALA A 49 2.22 -8.45 4.79
C ALA A 49 1.44 -7.14 4.58
N LEU A 50 2.17 -6.04 4.43
CA LEU A 50 1.62 -4.71 4.22
C LEU A 50 0.84 -4.60 2.90
N PHE A 51 1.41 -5.16 1.81
CA PHE A 51 0.72 -5.21 0.53
C PHE A 51 -0.55 -6.08 0.59
N THR A 52 -0.53 -7.15 1.38
CA THR A 52 -1.70 -8.01 1.58
C THR A 52 -2.82 -7.27 2.31
N MET A 53 -2.50 -6.48 3.35
CA MET A 53 -3.45 -5.62 4.06
C MET A 53 -4.06 -4.56 3.13
N PHE A 54 -3.22 -3.90 2.34
CA PHE A 54 -3.68 -2.95 1.33
C PHE A 54 -4.59 -3.61 0.29
N ALA A 55 -4.19 -4.78 -0.23
CA ALA A 55 -4.97 -5.53 -1.23
C ALA A 55 -6.36 -5.94 -0.71
N GLU A 56 -6.48 -6.23 0.59
CA GLU A 56 -7.76 -6.49 1.25
C GLU A 56 -8.67 -5.25 1.21
N ASP A 57 -8.17 -4.11 1.63
CA ASP A 57 -8.98 -2.90 1.77
C ASP A 57 -9.37 -2.23 0.44
N VAL A 58 -8.58 -2.50 -0.64
CA VAL A 58 -8.93 -2.04 -1.99
C VAL A 58 -9.74 -3.06 -2.80
N GLY A 59 -10.16 -4.17 -2.18
CA GLY A 59 -11.02 -5.18 -2.80
C GLY A 59 -10.33 -6.15 -3.76
N LEU A 60 -9.00 -6.25 -3.71
CA LEU A 60 -8.23 -7.25 -4.47
C LEU A 60 -8.21 -8.62 -3.77
N LEU A 61 -8.50 -8.65 -2.48
CA LEU A 61 -8.74 -9.83 -1.67
C LEU A 61 -10.17 -9.76 -1.10
N PRO A 62 -10.73 -10.90 -0.61
CA PRO A 62 -12.00 -10.89 0.11
C PRO A 62 -11.99 -9.93 1.29
N GLU A 63 -13.10 -9.21 1.48
CA GLU A 63 -13.26 -8.25 2.57
C GLU A 63 -12.92 -8.89 3.93
N ARG A 64 -11.98 -8.28 4.68
CA ARG A 64 -11.46 -8.74 5.96
C ARG A 64 -10.93 -10.19 5.99
N GLY A 65 -10.64 -10.78 4.83
CA GLY A 65 -10.17 -12.17 4.72
C GLY A 65 -8.79 -12.36 5.36
N PHE A 66 -7.85 -11.45 5.12
CA PHE A 66 -6.52 -11.49 5.72
C PHE A 66 -6.55 -11.14 7.21
N THR A 67 -7.28 -10.10 7.58
CA THR A 67 -7.46 -9.72 9.00
C THR A 67 -8.10 -10.85 9.81
N ALA A 68 -9.14 -11.50 9.28
CA ALA A 68 -9.78 -12.66 9.92
C ALA A 68 -8.82 -13.87 10.02
N LEU A 69 -7.96 -14.07 9.00
CA LEU A 69 -6.90 -15.08 9.05
C LEU A 69 -5.95 -14.81 10.22
N LEU A 70 -5.45 -13.58 10.36
CA LEU A 70 -4.56 -13.21 11.46
C LEU A 70 -5.22 -13.40 12.83
N GLN A 71 -6.48 -13.01 12.99
CA GLN A 71 -7.24 -13.23 14.23
C GLN A 71 -7.35 -14.72 14.59
N ARG A 72 -7.62 -15.57 13.61
CA ARG A 72 -7.71 -17.02 13.76
C ARG A 72 -6.37 -17.64 14.14
N LEU A 73 -5.27 -17.14 13.57
CA LEU A 73 -3.92 -17.65 13.80
C LEU A 73 -3.27 -17.13 15.09
N LYS A 74 -3.79 -16.07 15.70
CA LYS A 74 -3.27 -15.51 16.97
C LYS A 74 -3.10 -16.57 18.06
N ASN A 75 -3.98 -17.59 18.10
CA ASN A 75 -3.94 -18.67 19.06
C ASN A 75 -3.23 -19.93 18.54
N LYS A 76 -2.65 -19.89 17.33
CA LYS A 76 -1.97 -21.01 16.68
C LYS A 76 -0.70 -20.52 15.96
N PRO A 77 0.29 -20.00 16.70
CA PRO A 77 1.48 -19.36 16.13
C PRO A 77 2.28 -20.31 15.23
N ASP A 78 2.33 -21.61 15.55
CA ASP A 78 3.05 -22.60 14.74
C ASP A 78 2.50 -22.77 13.32
N THR A 79 1.24 -22.44 13.10
CA THR A 79 0.59 -22.53 11.78
C THR A 79 0.66 -21.23 10.99
N PHE A 80 1.11 -20.14 11.60
CA PHE A 80 1.11 -18.82 10.97
C PHE A 80 1.97 -18.77 9.72
N ALA A 81 3.25 -19.09 9.82
CA ALA A 81 4.18 -19.00 8.71
C ALA A 81 3.75 -19.90 7.52
N PRO A 82 3.44 -21.20 7.71
CA PRO A 82 2.98 -22.04 6.61
C PRO A 82 1.69 -21.54 5.93
N MET A 83 0.74 -21.03 6.70
CA MET A 83 -0.52 -20.51 6.15
C MET A 83 -0.29 -19.25 5.32
N LEU A 84 0.58 -18.38 5.80
CA LEU A 84 0.92 -17.14 5.11
C LEU A 84 1.69 -17.39 3.81
N GLU A 85 2.66 -18.31 3.85
CA GLU A 85 3.40 -18.75 2.67
C GLU A 85 2.48 -19.31 1.59
N HIS A 86 1.54 -20.16 1.98
CA HIS A 86 0.55 -20.71 1.04
C HIS A 86 -0.35 -19.61 0.45
N LEU A 87 -0.79 -18.66 1.26
CA LEU A 87 -1.57 -17.52 0.77
C LEU A 87 -0.77 -16.72 -0.26
N TRP A 88 0.48 -16.36 0.04
CA TRP A 88 1.33 -15.59 -0.85
C TRP A 88 1.72 -16.35 -2.12
N GLN A 89 1.89 -17.67 -2.05
CA GLN A 89 2.07 -18.52 -3.24
C GLN A 89 0.83 -18.44 -4.14
N THR A 90 -0.38 -18.51 -3.56
CA THR A 90 -1.63 -18.36 -4.32
C THR A 90 -1.76 -16.95 -4.91
N MET A 91 -1.36 -15.91 -4.19
CA MET A 91 -1.32 -14.54 -4.73
C MET A 91 -0.32 -14.42 -5.90
N ASN A 92 0.81 -15.12 -5.84
CA ASN A 92 1.80 -15.12 -6.93
C ASN A 92 1.32 -15.84 -8.19
N SER A 93 0.64 -16.97 -8.03
CA SER A 93 0.20 -17.80 -9.18
C SER A 93 -1.21 -17.47 -9.67
N GLY A 94 -2.06 -16.92 -8.83
CA GLY A 94 -3.50 -16.89 -8.98
C GLY A 94 -4.12 -18.24 -8.68
N GLY A 95 -5.45 -18.29 -8.58
CA GLY A 95 -6.21 -19.51 -8.38
C GLY A 95 -7.00 -19.53 -7.06
N PHE A 96 -7.61 -20.68 -6.76
CA PHE A 96 -8.42 -20.83 -5.57
C PHE A 96 -7.57 -20.92 -4.30
N SER A 97 -7.85 -20.06 -3.33
CA SER A 97 -7.25 -20.07 -2.00
C SER A 97 -8.17 -20.75 -1.00
N PRO A 98 -7.84 -21.94 -0.49
CA PRO A 98 -8.61 -22.58 0.59
C PRO A 98 -8.57 -21.77 1.89
N ILE A 99 -7.54 -20.93 2.05
CA ILE A 99 -7.32 -20.12 3.25
C ILE A 99 -8.33 -18.98 3.34
N LEU A 100 -8.61 -18.34 2.19
CA LEU A 100 -9.57 -17.24 2.06
C LEU A 100 -10.90 -17.66 1.43
N GLU A 101 -11.06 -18.97 1.12
CA GLU A 101 -12.25 -19.56 0.51
C GLU A 101 -12.71 -18.81 -0.76
N SER A 102 -11.75 -18.31 -1.53
CA SER A 102 -11.99 -17.44 -2.69
C SER A 102 -10.97 -17.67 -3.79
N THR A 103 -11.36 -17.38 -5.03
CA THR A 103 -10.42 -17.34 -6.16
C THR A 103 -9.71 -16.01 -6.19
N LEU A 104 -8.37 -16.05 -6.11
CA LEU A 104 -7.51 -14.90 -6.14
C LEU A 104 -7.00 -14.64 -7.55
N LEU A 105 -6.88 -13.37 -7.92
CA LEU A 105 -6.18 -12.97 -9.13
C LEU A 105 -4.67 -13.13 -8.93
N LYS A 106 -3.96 -13.33 -10.04
CA LYS A 106 -2.49 -13.31 -10.03
C LYS A 106 -2.01 -11.89 -9.80
N PHE A 107 -1.22 -11.68 -8.77
CA PHE A 107 -0.54 -10.40 -8.49
C PHE A 107 0.73 -10.30 -9.32
N ASN A 108 0.84 -9.26 -10.12
CA ASN A 108 2.01 -9.01 -10.97
C ASN A 108 3.18 -8.40 -10.18
N GLY A 109 4.38 -8.53 -10.72
CA GLY A 109 5.58 -7.99 -10.09
C GLY A 109 6.24 -8.95 -9.11
N GLY A 110 7.39 -9.21 -8.90
CA GLY A 110 8.08 -10.26 -8.13
C GLY A 110 7.90 -10.26 -6.60
N LEU A 111 7.00 -9.44 -6.03
CA LEU A 111 6.85 -9.31 -4.57
C LEU A 111 6.54 -10.64 -3.85
N PHE A 112 5.71 -11.48 -4.46
CA PHE A 112 5.29 -12.78 -3.93
C PHE A 112 6.03 -13.96 -4.56
N ALA A 113 7.03 -13.73 -5.42
CA ALA A 113 7.81 -14.81 -6.05
C ALA A 113 8.54 -15.66 -5.00
N GLU A 114 9.08 -15.03 -3.96
CA GLU A 114 9.62 -15.70 -2.78
C GLU A 114 8.62 -15.58 -1.63
N ALA A 115 7.71 -16.52 -1.55
CA ALA A 115 6.62 -16.52 -0.57
C ALA A 115 7.09 -17.04 0.82
N SER A 116 8.21 -16.52 1.34
CA SER A 116 8.70 -16.88 2.66
C SER A 116 8.06 -16.02 3.76
N ALA A 117 7.64 -16.64 4.87
CA ALA A 117 7.13 -15.97 6.05
C ALA A 117 8.04 -16.21 7.27
N ILE A 118 7.98 -15.29 8.22
CA ILE A 118 8.67 -15.39 9.50
C ILE A 118 7.67 -15.88 10.54
N ALA A 119 8.05 -16.88 11.34
CA ALA A 119 7.24 -17.28 12.49
C ALA A 119 7.18 -16.13 13.49
N LEU A 120 5.99 -15.82 13.96
CA LEU A 120 5.75 -14.73 14.92
C LEU A 120 5.36 -15.32 16.28
N ASP A 121 5.89 -14.73 17.35
CA ASP A 121 5.37 -14.95 18.67
C ASP A 121 4.02 -14.22 18.89
N ARG A 122 3.45 -14.37 20.07
CA ARG A 122 2.13 -13.80 20.39
C ARG A 122 2.10 -12.27 20.34
N ASP A 123 3.15 -11.63 20.82
CA ASP A 123 3.23 -10.17 20.91
C ASP A 123 3.47 -9.58 19.51
N GLN A 124 4.33 -10.22 18.73
CA GLN A 124 4.58 -9.88 17.32
C GLN A 124 3.31 -10.04 16.48
N MET A 125 2.55 -11.13 16.71
CA MET A 125 1.29 -11.36 16.03
C MET A 125 0.26 -10.26 16.37
N GLU A 126 0.24 -9.80 17.63
CA GLU A 126 -0.66 -8.71 18.03
C GLU A 126 -0.30 -7.37 17.37
N LEU A 127 0.99 -7.07 17.18
CA LEU A 127 1.43 -5.89 16.44
C LEU A 127 0.98 -5.95 14.97
N LEU A 128 1.14 -7.11 14.33
CA LEU A 128 0.72 -7.31 12.94
C LEU A 128 -0.81 -7.21 12.80
N LEU A 129 -1.55 -7.79 13.73
CA LEU A 129 -3.02 -7.73 13.75
C LEU A 129 -3.51 -6.29 13.93
N LYS A 130 -2.93 -5.52 14.84
CA LYS A 130 -3.27 -4.10 15.01
C LYS A 130 -3.01 -3.30 13.73
N ALA A 131 -1.93 -3.60 13.01
CA ALA A 131 -1.66 -2.97 11.73
C ALA A 131 -2.71 -3.35 10.66
N SER A 132 -3.22 -4.59 10.66
CA SER A 132 -4.25 -5.04 9.70
C SER A 132 -5.65 -4.48 9.99
N GLU A 133 -5.92 -4.05 11.21
CA GLU A 133 -7.22 -3.45 11.58
C GLU A 133 -7.37 -1.98 11.16
N ALA A 134 -6.29 -1.36 10.71
CA ALA A 134 -6.31 0.01 10.20
C ALA A 134 -6.98 0.09 8.81
N ASP A 135 -7.50 1.26 8.45
CA ASP A 135 -8.08 1.50 7.12
C ASP A 135 -6.97 1.88 6.13
N TRP A 136 -6.50 0.90 5.36
CA TRP A 136 -5.40 1.03 4.42
C TRP A 136 -5.70 1.91 3.21
N ARG A 137 -6.97 2.25 2.96
CA ARG A 137 -7.37 3.21 1.91
C ARG A 137 -6.87 4.63 2.20
N TYR A 138 -6.61 4.92 3.47
CA TYR A 138 -6.07 6.21 3.92
C TYR A 138 -4.55 6.20 4.15
N VAL A 139 -3.89 5.07 3.90
CA VAL A 139 -2.44 4.96 4.10
C VAL A 139 -1.70 5.61 2.93
N GLU A 140 -0.75 6.48 3.25
CA GLU A 140 0.10 7.09 2.24
C GLU A 140 1.06 6.07 1.62
N PRO A 141 1.20 6.02 0.29
CA PRO A 141 2.13 5.12 -0.40
C PRO A 141 3.59 5.26 0.05
N ALA A 142 3.96 6.37 0.68
CA ALA A 142 5.27 6.62 1.28
C ALA A 142 5.74 5.51 2.24
N ILE A 143 4.81 4.82 2.91
CA ILE A 143 5.15 3.74 3.83
C ILE A 143 5.85 2.57 3.11
N PHE A 144 5.40 2.25 1.89
CA PHE A 144 6.03 1.21 1.05
C PHE A 144 7.46 1.59 0.67
N GLY A 145 7.69 2.86 0.31
CA GLY A 145 9.01 3.37 -0.03
C GLY A 145 10.00 3.24 1.15
N THR A 146 9.57 3.61 2.35
CA THR A 146 10.40 3.52 3.56
C THR A 146 10.78 2.07 3.89
N LEU A 147 9.85 1.13 3.73
CA LEU A 147 10.13 -0.29 3.95
C LEU A 147 11.01 -0.88 2.85
N LEU A 148 10.79 -0.50 1.59
CA LEU A 148 11.64 -0.90 0.46
C LEU A 148 13.08 -0.42 0.65
N GLU A 149 13.28 0.81 1.09
CA GLU A 149 14.61 1.33 1.41
C GLU A 149 15.34 0.49 2.46
N ARG A 150 14.62 -0.03 3.46
CA ARG A 150 15.19 -0.92 4.48
C ARG A 150 15.48 -2.33 3.94
N ALA A 151 14.66 -2.83 3.00
CA ALA A 151 14.84 -4.14 2.38
C ALA A 151 16.09 -4.20 1.48
N LEU A 152 16.49 -3.07 0.88
CA LEU A 152 17.66 -3.01 0.03
C LEU A 152 18.95 -2.92 0.83
N ASN A 153 19.97 -3.67 0.39
CA ASN A 153 21.32 -3.51 0.91
C ASN A 153 21.77 -2.04 0.73
N PRO A 154 22.43 -1.40 1.72
CA PRO A 154 22.87 -0.01 1.62
C PRO A 154 23.69 0.31 0.36
N ARG A 155 24.51 -0.64 -0.12
CA ARG A 155 25.30 -0.47 -1.36
C ARG A 155 24.41 -0.51 -2.62
N GLU A 156 23.41 -1.38 -2.65
CA GLU A 156 22.45 -1.47 -3.77
C GLU A 156 21.54 -0.24 -3.79
N ARG A 157 21.05 0.17 -2.62
CA ARG A 157 20.26 1.39 -2.47
C ARG A 157 21.00 2.61 -3.01
N HIS A 158 22.27 2.75 -2.69
CA HIS A 158 23.10 3.87 -3.15
C HIS A 158 23.35 3.83 -4.67
N LYS A 159 23.58 2.62 -5.23
CA LYS A 159 23.75 2.43 -6.68
C LYS A 159 22.47 2.71 -7.46
N LEU A 160 21.32 2.35 -6.93
CA LEU A 160 20.03 2.53 -7.57
C LEU A 160 19.46 3.94 -7.36
N GLY A 161 20.06 4.77 -6.50
CA GLY A 161 19.48 6.05 -6.08
C GLY A 161 18.12 5.87 -5.40
N ALA A 162 17.84 4.69 -4.85
CA ALA A 162 16.55 4.32 -4.28
C ALA A 162 16.33 5.03 -2.95
N HIS A 163 16.02 6.33 -3.03
CA HIS A 163 15.54 7.14 -1.92
C HIS A 163 14.11 7.56 -2.22
N TYR A 164 13.23 7.26 -1.30
CA TYR A 164 11.84 7.70 -1.43
C TYR A 164 11.75 9.22 -1.32
N THR A 165 11.23 9.84 -2.36
CA THR A 165 11.03 11.30 -2.37
C THR A 165 9.69 11.62 -1.70
N PRO A 166 9.65 12.40 -0.61
CA PRO A 166 8.40 12.77 0.04
C PRO A 166 7.43 13.45 -0.93
N ARG A 167 6.16 13.13 -0.83
CA ARG A 167 5.08 13.63 -1.71
C ARG A 167 5.14 15.15 -1.90
N ALA A 168 5.38 15.91 -0.83
CA ALA A 168 5.45 17.36 -0.89
C ALA A 168 6.52 17.90 -1.85
N TYR A 169 7.64 17.18 -2.02
CA TYR A 169 8.68 17.55 -3.00
C TYR A 169 8.27 17.16 -4.42
N VAL A 170 7.63 15.99 -4.57
CA VAL A 170 7.10 15.55 -5.87
C VAL A 170 6.04 16.54 -6.37
N GLU A 171 5.11 16.95 -5.52
CA GLU A 171 4.06 17.92 -5.86
C GLU A 171 4.62 19.29 -6.26
N ARG A 172 5.67 19.77 -5.60
CA ARG A 172 6.34 21.03 -5.98
C ARG A 172 6.93 21.01 -7.39
N LEU A 173 7.29 19.83 -7.89
CA LEU A 173 7.78 19.67 -9.24
C LEU A 173 6.64 19.40 -10.23
N VAL A 174 5.77 18.44 -9.91
CA VAL A 174 4.73 17.96 -10.84
C VAL A 174 3.61 18.99 -11.07
N LEU A 175 3.23 19.73 -10.03
CA LEU A 175 2.17 20.74 -10.16
C LEU A 175 2.50 21.79 -11.23
N PRO A 176 3.63 22.54 -11.15
CA PRO A 176 3.90 23.59 -12.12
C PRO A 176 4.38 23.06 -13.47
N THR A 177 4.98 21.87 -13.54
CA THR A 177 5.58 21.37 -14.79
C THR A 177 4.68 20.47 -15.63
N VAL A 178 3.69 19.83 -15.00
CA VAL A 178 2.79 18.87 -15.67
C VAL A 178 1.33 19.27 -15.49
N ILE A 179 0.89 19.47 -14.25
CA ILE A 179 -0.54 19.62 -13.98
C ILE A 179 -1.08 20.99 -14.42
N GLU A 180 -0.35 22.06 -14.12
CA GLU A 180 -0.80 23.42 -14.50
C GLU A 180 -0.81 23.63 -16.03
N PRO A 181 0.22 23.23 -16.81
CA PRO A 181 0.18 23.28 -18.26
C PRO A 181 -0.99 22.49 -18.85
N LEU A 182 -1.16 21.22 -18.45
CA LEU A 182 -2.26 20.39 -18.94
C LEU A 182 -3.65 20.95 -18.57
N ARG A 183 -3.79 21.56 -17.39
CA ARG A 183 -5.03 22.25 -17.01
C ARG A 183 -5.29 23.50 -17.85
N ALA A 184 -4.24 24.22 -18.25
CA ALA A 184 -4.37 25.38 -19.11
C ALA A 184 -4.83 24.95 -20.51
N GLU A 185 -4.16 23.97 -21.11
CA GLU A 185 -4.56 23.39 -22.40
C GLU A 185 -6.00 22.85 -22.37
N TRP A 186 -6.35 22.12 -21.32
CA TRP A 186 -7.71 21.60 -21.16
C TRP A 186 -8.78 22.70 -21.10
N LYS A 187 -8.48 23.81 -20.42
CA LYS A 187 -9.40 24.97 -20.38
C LYS A 187 -9.57 25.63 -21.75
N GLU A 188 -8.49 25.70 -22.54
CA GLU A 188 -8.54 26.23 -23.92
C GLU A 188 -9.41 25.35 -24.81
N VAL A 189 -9.22 24.02 -24.76
CA VAL A 189 -10.05 23.05 -25.49
C VAL A 189 -11.52 23.14 -25.07
N GLN A 190 -11.79 23.20 -23.76
CA GLN A 190 -13.16 23.38 -23.26
C GLN A 190 -13.81 24.68 -23.78
N ALA A 191 -13.07 25.79 -23.79
CA ALA A 191 -13.58 27.05 -24.29
C ALA A 191 -13.85 27.01 -25.81
N ALA A 192 -12.96 26.37 -26.58
CA ALA A 192 -13.16 26.15 -27.99
C ALA A 192 -14.40 25.29 -28.28
N ALA A 193 -14.52 24.15 -27.60
CA ALA A 193 -15.66 23.25 -27.76
C ALA A 193 -17.00 23.95 -27.44
N LEU A 194 -17.08 24.72 -26.34
CA LEU A 194 -18.26 25.52 -26.03
C LEU A 194 -18.59 26.58 -27.10
N THR A 195 -17.55 27.17 -27.69
CA THR A 195 -17.72 28.14 -28.77
C THR A 195 -18.28 27.47 -30.04
N TYR A 196 -17.75 26.31 -30.42
CA TYR A 196 -18.27 25.53 -31.56
C TYR A 196 -19.69 25.06 -31.32
N GLU A 197 -20.01 24.62 -30.13
CA GLU A 197 -21.38 24.22 -29.73
C GLU A 197 -22.35 25.40 -29.87
N SER A 198 -21.98 26.59 -29.39
CA SER A 198 -22.80 27.80 -29.50
C SER A 198 -23.06 28.23 -30.92
N LEU A 199 -22.15 27.90 -31.86
CA LEU A 199 -22.26 28.14 -33.30
C LEU A 199 -23.00 27.03 -34.06
N GLY A 200 -23.51 25.98 -33.35
CA GLY A 200 -24.17 24.82 -33.95
C GLY A 200 -23.24 23.85 -34.68
N LYS A 201 -21.93 23.96 -34.46
CA LYS A 201 -20.88 23.13 -35.08
C LYS A 201 -20.52 21.95 -34.16
N HIS A 202 -21.51 21.06 -33.93
CA HIS A 202 -21.35 19.97 -33.00
C HIS A 202 -20.26 18.93 -33.34
N LYS A 203 -19.92 18.75 -34.65
CA LYS A 203 -18.87 17.82 -35.03
C LYS A 203 -17.51 18.35 -34.66
N GLU A 204 -17.25 19.61 -34.93
CA GLU A 204 -15.99 20.30 -34.63
C GLU A 204 -15.78 20.39 -33.12
N ALA A 205 -16.85 20.54 -32.32
CA ALA A 205 -16.78 20.54 -30.87
C ALA A 205 -16.36 19.19 -30.22
N VAL A 206 -16.52 18.08 -30.95
CA VAL A 206 -16.16 16.72 -30.48
C VAL A 206 -14.75 16.33 -30.93
N GLU A 207 -14.26 16.94 -32.03
CA GLU A 207 -12.94 16.66 -32.58
C GLU A 207 -11.82 17.48 -31.91
N GLU A 208 -12.15 18.57 -31.18
CA GLU A 208 -11.21 19.38 -30.42
C GLU A 208 -10.86 18.72 -29.04
#